data_bb48b2238593da4967d09401057e8afe
#
_entry.id   bb48b2238593da4967d09401057e8afe
#
_cell.length_a   1.000
_cell.length_b   1.000
_cell.length_c   1.000
_cell.angle_alpha   90.00
_cell.angle_beta   90.00
_cell.angle_gamma   90.00
#
_symmetry.space_group_name_H-M   'P 1'
#
loop_
_entity.id
_entity.type
_entity.pdbx_description
1 polymer ?
#
loop_
_entity_poly.entity_id
_entity_poly.type
_entity_poly.pdbx_seq_one_letter_code
_entity_poly.pdbx_strand_id
1 'polypeptide(L)'
;MRKYRVWLTAALVINLVVLFGFVMNCYQTRKNEVDQKLTKVSADVARRQYVMPVGMPVGLYIHTKGVMVLGTGKVTNLEDDVLEPAKTVFREGDYILSINGTTLRNTSQAMSLIQSCKGKMLSFEVLRDGKKIMLTMKPVETAEDRYKIGVWLRDDTQGIGTITYIDADQNFAALGHGITDVDTGILMDISHGMVYQSNILSIVKGSQGTPGEIVGTIDYQKKNRIGTINDNSSCGIFGTVDRDYLAYDPEKAVPVADPEEVTEGPVQIVCTMNGETNRYSAEIRKIDKNNKDHKNFVLQITDEQLLEKTNGILQGMSGSPVIQNGKLVGAVTHVFVNEPTKGYGIFAENMQNAEE
;
A
#
# COMPACT_ATOMS: atom_id res chain seq x y z
N MET A 1 30.83 -75.03 6.85
CA MET A 1 29.85 -74.39 5.93
C MET A 1 28.51 -74.04 6.57
N ARG A 2 27.89 -74.84 7.46
CA ARG A 2 26.57 -74.57 8.06
C ARG A 2 26.53 -73.31 9.00
N LYS A 3 27.60 -73.10 9.78
CA LYS A 3 27.69 -71.90 10.67
C LYS A 3 27.85 -70.59 9.90
N TYR A 4 28.56 -70.55 8.78
CA TYR A 4 28.70 -69.34 7.93
C TYR A 4 27.38 -68.93 7.27
N ARG A 5 26.53 -69.85 6.85
CA ARG A 5 25.22 -69.61 6.29
C ARG A 5 24.27 -68.96 7.32
N VAL A 6 24.33 -69.39 8.58
CA VAL A 6 23.50 -68.81 9.65
C VAL A 6 23.92 -67.37 9.95
N TRP A 7 25.22 -67.09 10.00
CA TRP A 7 25.72 -65.71 10.18
C TRP A 7 25.38 -64.79 9.02
N LEU A 8 25.42 -65.24 7.78
CA LEU A 8 25.05 -64.47 6.60
C LEU A 8 23.54 -64.14 6.58
N THR A 9 22.71 -65.14 6.93
CA THR A 9 21.24 -64.87 7.01
C THR A 9 20.88 -63.93 8.17
N ALA A 10 21.54 -64.03 9.31
CA ALA A 10 21.33 -63.09 10.44
C ALA A 10 21.76 -61.67 10.07
N ALA A 11 22.92 -61.52 9.42
CA ALA A 11 23.37 -60.18 8.96
C ALA A 11 22.43 -59.58 7.91
N LEU A 12 21.90 -60.42 7.01
CA LEU A 12 20.92 -59.95 5.97
C LEU A 12 19.60 -59.49 6.61
N VAL A 13 19.10 -60.22 7.61
CA VAL A 13 17.88 -59.84 8.37
C VAL A 13 18.09 -58.54 9.12
N ILE A 14 19.22 -58.37 9.81
CA ILE A 14 19.56 -57.14 10.54
C ILE A 14 19.63 -55.96 9.57
N ASN A 15 20.28 -56.08 8.41
CA ASN A 15 20.31 -55.02 7.41
C ASN A 15 18.91 -54.67 6.87
N LEU A 16 18.05 -55.67 6.64
CA LEU A 16 16.66 -55.45 6.22
C LEU A 16 15.84 -54.68 7.30
N VAL A 17 16.02 -55.03 8.58
CA VAL A 17 15.34 -54.34 9.67
C VAL A 17 15.84 -52.89 9.82
N VAL A 18 17.15 -52.66 9.67
CA VAL A 18 17.72 -51.31 9.71
C VAL A 18 17.22 -50.47 8.51
N LEU A 19 17.21 -51.04 7.30
CA LEU A 19 16.72 -50.40 6.12
C LEU A 19 15.23 -50.06 6.24
N PHE A 20 14.43 -51.01 6.74
CA PHE A 20 13.00 -50.76 6.98
C PHE A 20 12.76 -49.66 8.01
N GLY A 21 13.54 -49.66 9.12
CA GLY A 21 13.50 -48.60 10.14
C GLY A 21 13.86 -47.24 9.53
N PHE A 22 14.89 -47.17 8.68
CA PHE A 22 15.29 -45.96 7.99
C PHE A 22 14.20 -45.44 7.04
N VAL A 23 13.62 -46.31 6.21
CA VAL A 23 12.54 -45.98 5.29
C VAL A 23 11.29 -45.47 6.05
N MET A 24 10.92 -46.14 7.14
CA MET A 24 9.81 -45.73 8.00
C MET A 24 10.05 -44.37 8.67
N ASN A 25 11.28 -44.13 9.15
CA ASN A 25 11.66 -42.83 9.71
C ASN A 25 11.59 -41.69 8.65
N CYS A 26 12.12 -41.93 7.45
CA CYS A 26 12.01 -40.97 6.35
C CYS A 26 10.54 -40.69 5.96
N TYR A 27 9.71 -41.74 5.93
CA TYR A 27 8.27 -41.61 5.64
C TYR A 27 7.56 -40.79 6.72
N GLN A 28 7.85 -41.05 8.01
CA GLN A 28 7.25 -40.33 9.14
C GLN A 28 7.69 -38.86 9.15
N THR A 29 8.97 -38.58 8.89
CA THR A 29 9.48 -37.21 8.80
C THR A 29 8.80 -36.44 7.66
N ARG A 30 8.69 -37.01 6.47
CA ARG A 30 7.96 -36.39 5.36
C ARG A 30 6.48 -36.17 5.65
N LYS A 31 5.83 -37.15 6.29
CA LYS A 31 4.43 -37.02 6.69
C LYS A 31 4.24 -35.86 7.67
N ASN A 32 5.11 -35.77 8.69
CA ASN A 32 5.04 -34.68 9.67
C ASN A 32 5.29 -33.30 9.03
N GLU A 33 6.20 -33.19 8.06
CA GLU A 33 6.44 -31.94 7.30
C GLU A 33 5.23 -31.55 6.47
N VAL A 34 4.56 -32.52 5.82
CA VAL A 34 3.34 -32.26 5.04
C VAL A 34 2.18 -31.85 5.95
N ASP A 35 2.01 -32.55 7.08
CA ASP A 35 0.95 -32.22 8.04
C ASP A 35 1.17 -30.84 8.68
N GLN A 36 2.42 -30.47 8.98
CA GLN A 36 2.75 -29.12 9.47
C GLN A 36 2.49 -28.05 8.40
N LYS A 37 2.86 -28.30 7.14
CA LYS A 37 2.56 -27.37 6.04
C LYS A 37 1.05 -27.21 5.83
N LEU A 38 0.29 -28.32 5.83
CA LEU A 38 -1.17 -28.29 5.71
C LEU A 38 -1.83 -27.53 6.87
N THR A 39 -1.37 -27.75 8.09
CA THR A 39 -1.88 -27.05 9.28
C THR A 39 -1.56 -25.55 9.20
N LYS A 40 -0.36 -25.19 8.74
CA LYS A 40 0.03 -23.78 8.54
C LYS A 40 -0.82 -23.13 7.44
N VAL A 41 -0.99 -23.77 6.28
CA VAL A 41 -1.83 -23.26 5.17
C VAL A 41 -3.28 -23.09 5.61
N SER A 42 -3.85 -24.08 6.34
CA SER A 42 -5.24 -23.96 6.83
C SER A 42 -5.40 -22.86 7.87
N ALA A 43 -4.39 -22.63 8.72
CA ALA A 43 -4.39 -21.51 9.67
C ALA A 43 -4.27 -20.16 8.96
N ASP A 44 -3.41 -20.05 7.94
CA ASP A 44 -3.26 -18.83 7.13
C ASP A 44 -4.55 -18.51 6.35
N VAL A 45 -5.19 -19.52 5.75
CA VAL A 45 -6.50 -19.36 5.08
C VAL A 45 -7.57 -18.92 6.08
N ALA A 46 -7.61 -19.51 7.28
CA ALA A 46 -8.58 -19.11 8.31
C ALA A 46 -8.33 -17.69 8.81
N ARG A 47 -7.07 -17.24 8.92
CA ARG A 47 -6.70 -15.88 9.33
C ARG A 47 -7.13 -14.84 8.31
N ARG A 48 -6.99 -15.13 7.00
CA ARG A 48 -7.43 -14.25 5.92
C ARG A 48 -8.96 -14.17 5.79
N GLN A 49 -9.68 -15.19 6.26
CA GLN A 49 -11.13 -15.19 6.21
C GLN A 49 -11.79 -14.22 7.18
N TYR A 50 -11.11 -13.81 8.26
CA TYR A 50 -11.68 -12.93 9.28
C TYR A 50 -10.79 -11.72 9.52
N VAL A 51 -11.38 -10.54 9.38
CA VAL A 51 -10.72 -9.25 9.62
C VAL A 51 -11.62 -8.37 10.48
N MET A 52 -11.03 -7.46 11.24
CA MET A 52 -11.78 -6.44 11.98
C MET A 52 -11.91 -5.17 11.13
N PRO A 53 -13.11 -4.82 10.65
CA PRO A 53 -13.35 -3.56 9.96
C PRO A 53 -13.08 -2.38 10.89
N VAL A 54 -12.42 -1.33 10.40
CA VAL A 54 -11.96 -0.19 11.22
C VAL A 54 -12.70 1.10 10.86
N GLY A 55 -12.57 1.59 9.64
CA GLY A 55 -13.22 2.83 9.22
C GLY A 55 -12.69 4.10 9.89
N MET A 56 -11.47 4.09 10.40
CA MET A 56 -10.86 5.19 11.12
C MET A 56 -9.94 6.01 10.21
N PRO A 57 -10.11 7.36 10.15
CA PRO A 57 -9.21 8.23 9.41
C PRO A 57 -7.86 8.34 10.14
N VAL A 58 -6.78 8.26 9.37
CA VAL A 58 -5.39 8.33 9.84
C VAL A 58 -4.57 9.25 8.95
N GLY A 59 -3.51 9.79 9.51
CA GLY A 59 -2.48 10.50 8.76
C GLY A 59 -1.49 9.52 8.15
N LEU A 60 -1.22 9.68 6.88
CA LEU A 60 -0.29 8.86 6.11
C LEU A 60 0.89 9.71 5.70
N TYR A 61 2.10 9.19 5.91
CA TYR A 61 3.33 9.81 5.46
C TYR A 61 4.23 8.75 4.84
N ILE A 62 4.55 8.90 3.57
CA ILE A 62 5.35 7.93 2.83
C ILE A 62 6.58 8.56 2.21
N HIS A 63 7.66 7.79 2.16
CA HIS A 63 8.91 8.12 1.48
C HIS A 63 9.08 7.25 0.24
N THR A 64 9.52 7.87 -0.85
CA THR A 64 9.80 7.16 -2.10
C THR A 64 11.10 6.34 -2.03
N LYS A 65 11.27 5.41 -2.96
CA LYS A 65 12.55 4.71 -3.19
C LYS A 65 13.56 5.64 -3.85
N GLY A 66 14.33 6.39 -3.03
CA GLY A 66 15.20 7.46 -3.51
C GLY A 66 14.41 8.73 -3.79
N VAL A 67 14.71 9.45 -4.88
CA VAL A 67 14.08 10.73 -5.22
C VAL A 67 13.41 10.62 -6.58
N MET A 68 12.09 10.81 -6.62
CA MET A 68 11.27 10.70 -7.83
C MET A 68 11.45 11.94 -8.72
N VAL A 69 11.58 11.72 -10.01
CA VAL A 69 11.58 12.75 -11.05
C VAL A 69 10.15 13.00 -11.50
N LEU A 70 9.63 14.20 -11.23
CA LEU A 70 8.30 14.64 -11.66
C LEU A 70 8.30 15.15 -13.10
N GLY A 71 9.46 15.50 -13.63
CA GLY A 71 9.63 16.03 -14.97
C GLY A 71 10.91 16.79 -15.15
N THR A 72 11.15 17.26 -16.38
CA THR A 72 12.32 18.06 -16.74
C THR A 72 11.93 19.50 -17.05
N GLY A 73 12.84 20.43 -16.80
CA GLY A 73 12.59 21.85 -16.98
C GLY A 73 13.78 22.61 -17.60
N LYS A 74 13.50 23.84 -17.98
CA LYS A 74 14.48 24.77 -18.53
C LYS A 74 15.38 25.32 -17.43
N VAL A 75 16.65 25.56 -17.78
CA VAL A 75 17.65 26.15 -16.92
C VAL A 75 18.38 27.27 -17.73
N THR A 76 18.45 28.45 -17.16
CA THR A 76 19.21 29.56 -17.77
C THR A 76 20.65 29.55 -17.24
N ASN A 77 21.63 29.58 -18.12
CA ASN A 77 23.05 29.63 -17.76
C ASN A 77 23.52 31.07 -17.47
N LEU A 78 24.80 31.26 -17.19
CA LEU A 78 25.43 32.58 -16.92
C LEU A 78 25.44 33.53 -18.15
N GLU A 79 25.24 32.99 -19.35
CA GLU A 79 25.26 33.72 -20.61
C GLU A 79 23.82 34.02 -21.11
N ASP A 80 22.83 33.85 -20.22
CA ASP A 80 21.39 33.99 -20.51
C ASP A 80 20.82 32.98 -21.53
N ASP A 81 21.55 31.92 -21.87
CA ASP A 81 21.04 30.84 -22.70
C ASP A 81 20.07 29.95 -21.93
N VAL A 82 18.95 29.60 -22.56
CA VAL A 82 17.94 28.71 -22.02
C VAL A 82 18.20 27.30 -22.50
N LEU A 83 18.58 26.42 -21.58
CA LEU A 83 18.95 25.02 -21.83
C LEU A 83 17.95 24.07 -21.24
N GLU A 84 17.81 22.85 -21.79
CA GLU A 84 17.01 21.74 -21.26
C GLU A 84 17.92 20.51 -21.00
N PRO A 85 18.84 20.59 -20.02
CA PRO A 85 19.92 19.61 -19.86
C PRO A 85 19.44 18.20 -19.51
N ALA A 86 18.31 18.09 -18.82
CA ALA A 86 17.74 16.81 -18.38
C ALA A 86 16.82 16.13 -19.41
N LYS A 87 16.36 16.83 -20.45
CA LYS A 87 15.27 16.41 -21.36
C LYS A 87 15.49 15.05 -22.03
N THR A 88 16.74 14.70 -22.37
CA THR A 88 17.08 13.43 -23.00
C THR A 88 17.67 12.40 -22.04
N VAL A 89 17.85 12.78 -20.77
CA VAL A 89 18.51 11.96 -19.74
C VAL A 89 17.47 11.34 -18.81
N PHE A 90 16.66 12.20 -18.20
CA PHE A 90 15.63 11.77 -17.24
C PHE A 90 14.25 11.70 -17.88
N ARG A 91 13.38 10.91 -17.25
CA ARG A 91 11.97 10.79 -17.59
C ARG A 91 11.13 10.96 -16.32
N GLU A 92 9.92 11.40 -16.49
CA GLU A 92 8.88 11.36 -15.46
C GLU A 92 8.72 9.93 -14.94
N GLY A 93 8.65 9.76 -13.62
CA GLY A 93 8.58 8.46 -12.97
C GLY A 93 9.93 7.76 -12.72
N ASP A 94 11.07 8.36 -13.12
CA ASP A 94 12.38 7.87 -12.70
C ASP A 94 12.58 8.06 -11.19
N TYR A 95 13.24 7.12 -10.52
CA TYR A 95 13.68 7.29 -9.14
C TYR A 95 15.21 7.36 -9.10
N ILE A 96 15.76 8.49 -8.70
CA ILE A 96 17.20 8.66 -8.52
C ILE A 96 17.58 8.01 -7.19
N LEU A 97 18.29 6.90 -7.25
CA LEU A 97 18.72 6.14 -6.08
C LEU A 97 20.05 6.64 -5.50
N SER A 98 20.98 7.06 -6.36
CA SER A 98 22.27 7.60 -5.93
C SER A 98 22.86 8.62 -6.91
N ILE A 99 23.72 9.50 -6.40
CA ILE A 99 24.54 10.42 -7.19
C ILE A 99 26.01 10.19 -6.83
N ASN A 100 26.85 9.91 -7.83
CA ASN A 100 28.27 9.60 -7.67
C ASN A 100 28.52 8.50 -6.60
N GLY A 101 27.66 7.46 -6.57
CA GLY A 101 27.74 6.36 -5.62
C GLY A 101 27.20 6.67 -4.21
N THR A 102 26.79 7.91 -3.94
CA THR A 102 26.17 8.29 -2.67
C THR A 102 24.65 8.04 -2.76
N THR A 103 24.14 7.11 -1.98
CA THR A 103 22.70 6.80 -1.90
C THR A 103 21.91 8.02 -1.41
N LEU A 104 20.82 8.33 -2.10
CA LEU A 104 19.95 9.45 -1.75
C LEU A 104 18.91 9.04 -0.70
N ARG A 105 18.67 9.96 0.24
CA ARG A 105 17.62 9.85 1.25
C ARG A 105 16.49 10.84 1.02
N ASN A 106 16.79 11.99 0.41
CA ASN A 106 15.84 13.06 0.17
C ASN A 106 16.32 14.03 -0.92
N THR A 107 15.43 14.92 -1.35
CA THR A 107 15.69 15.98 -2.33
C THR A 107 16.78 16.95 -1.89
N SER A 108 16.82 17.30 -0.59
CA SER A 108 17.85 18.22 -0.05
C SER A 108 19.25 17.65 -0.21
N GLN A 109 19.42 16.35 0.02
CA GLN A 109 20.71 15.68 -0.20
C GLN A 109 21.07 15.64 -1.70
N ALA A 110 20.09 15.37 -2.57
CA ALA A 110 20.33 15.41 -4.02
C ALA A 110 20.80 16.80 -4.46
N MET A 111 20.13 17.86 -4.03
CA MET A 111 20.54 19.25 -4.31
C MET A 111 21.94 19.55 -3.80
N SER A 112 22.29 19.12 -2.58
CA SER A 112 23.63 19.33 -2.01
C SER A 112 24.72 18.64 -2.84
N LEU A 113 24.48 17.40 -3.31
CA LEU A 113 25.43 16.66 -4.14
C LEU A 113 25.58 17.31 -5.52
N ILE A 114 24.50 17.82 -6.12
CA ILE A 114 24.53 18.55 -7.38
C ILE A 114 25.37 19.87 -7.22
N GLN A 115 25.14 20.58 -6.13
CA GLN A 115 25.94 21.81 -5.87
C GLN A 115 27.44 21.53 -5.66
N SER A 116 27.73 20.45 -4.89
CA SER A 116 29.13 20.12 -4.55
C SER A 116 29.97 19.61 -5.72
N CYS A 117 29.34 19.25 -6.85
CA CYS A 117 30.08 18.77 -8.03
C CYS A 117 30.88 19.83 -8.75
N LYS A 118 30.59 21.12 -8.52
CA LYS A 118 31.28 22.27 -9.14
C LYS A 118 31.38 22.15 -10.66
N GLY A 119 30.24 21.83 -11.30
CA GLY A 119 30.14 21.70 -12.74
C GLY A 119 30.79 20.45 -13.35
N LYS A 120 31.28 19.50 -12.53
CA LYS A 120 31.82 18.24 -13.02
C LYS A 120 30.66 17.30 -13.44
N MET A 121 31.00 16.32 -14.28
CA MET A 121 30.08 15.27 -14.69
C MET A 121 29.57 14.52 -13.48
N LEU A 122 28.25 14.32 -13.40
CA LEU A 122 27.57 13.53 -12.38
C LEU A 122 27.14 12.18 -12.97
N SER A 123 27.24 11.14 -12.14
CA SER A 123 26.73 9.80 -12.43
C SER A 123 25.54 9.52 -11.50
N PHE A 124 24.43 9.05 -12.08
CA PHE A 124 23.17 8.78 -11.39
C PHE A 124 22.83 7.31 -11.53
N GLU A 125 22.60 6.60 -10.41
CA GLU A 125 21.90 5.33 -10.44
C GLU A 125 20.40 5.61 -10.37
N VAL A 126 19.66 5.16 -11.36
CA VAL A 126 18.23 5.44 -11.53
C VAL A 126 17.44 4.15 -11.65
N LEU A 127 16.32 4.03 -10.93
CA LEU A 127 15.33 3.01 -11.16
C LEU A 127 14.31 3.54 -12.18
N ARG A 128 14.25 2.90 -13.36
CA ARG A 128 13.34 3.21 -14.47
C ARG A 128 12.64 1.93 -14.89
N ASP A 129 11.31 1.93 -14.89
CA ASP A 129 10.49 0.76 -15.24
C ASP A 129 10.93 -0.53 -14.50
N GLY A 130 11.20 -0.41 -13.19
CA GLY A 130 11.66 -1.50 -12.33
C GLY A 130 13.13 -1.94 -12.55
N LYS A 131 13.88 -1.27 -13.44
CA LYS A 131 15.27 -1.61 -13.77
C LYS A 131 16.24 -0.53 -13.34
N LYS A 132 17.36 -0.94 -12.73
CA LYS A 132 18.45 -0.03 -12.38
C LYS A 132 19.29 0.27 -13.63
N ILE A 133 19.46 1.56 -13.92
CA ILE A 133 20.29 2.05 -15.02
C ILE A 133 21.25 3.13 -14.52
N MET A 134 22.35 3.32 -15.25
CA MET A 134 23.31 4.41 -14.97
C MET A 134 23.13 5.50 -16.01
N LEU A 135 22.92 6.72 -15.53
CA LEU A 135 22.83 7.93 -16.35
C LEU A 135 23.96 8.88 -15.98
N THR A 136 24.42 9.66 -16.94
CA THR A 136 25.44 10.68 -16.70
C THR A 136 25.00 12.00 -17.32
N MET A 137 25.24 13.11 -16.61
CA MET A 137 25.02 14.43 -17.16
C MET A 137 25.92 15.48 -16.48
N LYS A 138 26.19 16.55 -17.20
CA LYS A 138 26.89 17.73 -16.65
C LYS A 138 25.82 18.73 -16.21
N PRO A 139 25.84 19.21 -14.94
CA PRO A 139 24.95 20.27 -14.51
C PRO A 139 25.30 21.59 -15.16
N VAL A 140 24.33 22.48 -15.29
CA VAL A 140 24.47 23.83 -15.83
C VAL A 140 24.74 24.80 -14.69
N GLU A 141 25.73 25.65 -14.84
CA GLU A 141 26.00 26.78 -13.93
C GLU A 141 24.99 27.89 -14.21
N THR A 142 24.21 28.28 -13.21
CA THR A 142 23.10 29.25 -13.33
C THR A 142 23.40 30.59 -12.63
N ALA A 143 24.36 30.60 -11.73
CA ALA A 143 24.96 31.73 -11.05
C ALA A 143 26.34 31.29 -10.57
N GLU A 144 27.18 32.21 -10.10
CA GLU A 144 28.49 31.89 -9.55
C GLU A 144 28.37 30.76 -8.49
N ASP A 145 29.07 29.66 -8.73
CA ASP A 145 29.03 28.43 -7.90
C ASP A 145 27.64 27.83 -7.66
N ARG A 146 26.65 28.10 -8.53
CA ARG A 146 25.30 27.50 -8.46
C ARG A 146 25.02 26.65 -9.66
N TYR A 147 24.71 25.36 -9.39
CA TYR A 147 24.54 24.33 -10.43
C TYR A 147 23.14 23.73 -10.39
N LYS A 148 22.51 23.55 -11.57
CA LYS A 148 21.22 22.90 -11.74
C LYS A 148 21.26 21.83 -12.83
N ILE A 149 20.45 20.81 -12.70
CA ILE A 149 20.30 19.74 -13.70
C ILE A 149 18.96 19.84 -14.46
N GLY A 150 18.06 20.73 -14.07
CA GLY A 150 16.77 20.95 -14.76
C GLY A 150 15.77 19.80 -14.56
N VAL A 151 15.63 19.31 -13.34
CA VAL A 151 14.61 18.31 -12.95
C VAL A 151 13.76 18.82 -11.80
N TRP A 152 12.50 18.41 -11.78
CA TRP A 152 11.61 18.56 -10.64
C TRP A 152 11.62 17.24 -9.85
N LEU A 153 11.76 17.33 -8.54
CA LEU A 153 12.03 16.20 -7.66
C LEU A 153 11.06 16.15 -6.50
N ARG A 154 10.68 14.92 -6.09
CA ARG A 154 9.88 14.62 -4.90
C ARG A 154 10.44 13.39 -4.19
N ASP A 155 10.45 13.38 -2.86
CA ASP A 155 10.95 12.28 -2.04
C ASP A 155 9.95 11.79 -1.00
N ASP A 156 8.84 12.52 -0.81
CA ASP A 156 7.78 12.14 0.11
C ASP A 156 6.40 12.63 -0.35
N THR A 157 5.37 12.09 0.28
CA THR A 157 4.01 12.61 0.21
C THR A 157 3.24 12.29 1.49
N GLN A 158 2.18 13.05 1.74
CA GLN A 158 1.37 12.92 2.93
C GLN A 158 -0.11 13.16 2.61
N GLY A 159 -0.99 12.59 3.45
CA GLY A 159 -2.42 12.76 3.29
C GLY A 159 -3.22 12.14 4.41
N ILE A 160 -4.53 12.35 4.39
CA ILE A 160 -5.49 11.67 5.28
C ILE A 160 -6.17 10.58 4.47
N GLY A 161 -6.22 9.38 5.05
CA GLY A 161 -6.91 8.22 4.49
C GLY A 161 -7.56 7.40 5.58
N THR A 162 -8.29 6.35 5.22
CA THR A 162 -9.02 5.52 6.17
C THR A 162 -8.47 4.10 6.19
N ILE A 163 -8.20 3.55 7.39
CA ILE A 163 -7.90 2.12 7.58
C ILE A 163 -9.17 1.33 7.31
N THR A 164 -9.07 0.37 6.40
CA THR A 164 -10.19 -0.50 6.02
C THR A 164 -10.38 -1.61 7.05
N TYR A 165 -9.35 -2.38 7.29
CA TYR A 165 -9.38 -3.48 8.26
C TYR A 165 -8.01 -3.71 8.88
N ILE A 166 -8.02 -4.46 9.99
CA ILE A 166 -6.83 -5.13 10.53
C ILE A 166 -7.09 -6.61 10.68
N ASP A 167 -6.04 -7.41 10.54
CA ASP A 167 -6.06 -8.85 10.76
C ASP A 167 -5.56 -9.24 12.17
N ALA A 168 -5.54 -10.54 12.48
CA ALA A 168 -5.10 -11.06 13.77
C ALA A 168 -3.61 -10.84 14.06
N ASP A 169 -2.80 -10.61 13.04
CA ASP A 169 -1.36 -10.32 13.15
C ASP A 169 -1.07 -8.81 13.19
N GLN A 170 -2.10 -7.97 13.29
CA GLN A 170 -2.03 -6.50 13.29
C GLN A 170 -1.61 -5.89 11.94
N ASN A 171 -1.67 -6.64 10.86
CA ASN A 171 -1.55 -6.05 9.53
C ASN A 171 -2.81 -5.26 9.21
N PHE A 172 -2.65 -4.18 8.49
CA PHE A 172 -3.77 -3.37 8.00
C PHE A 172 -3.76 -3.23 6.49
N ALA A 173 -4.95 -3.06 5.93
CA ALA A 173 -5.16 -2.50 4.61
C ALA A 173 -5.93 -1.19 4.72
N ALA A 174 -5.62 -0.23 3.84
CA ALA A 174 -6.26 1.08 3.85
C ALA A 174 -6.43 1.63 2.42
N LEU A 175 -7.26 2.66 2.28
CA LEU A 175 -7.55 3.43 1.07
C LEU A 175 -8.34 2.67 -0.02
N GLY A 176 -8.04 1.41 -0.29
CA GLY A 176 -8.62 0.67 -1.42
C GLY A 176 -8.13 1.12 -2.81
N HIS A 177 -7.14 1.98 -2.86
CA HIS A 177 -6.40 2.43 -4.04
C HIS A 177 -5.00 2.85 -3.65
N GLY A 178 -4.07 2.82 -4.61
CA GLY A 178 -2.70 3.26 -4.35
C GLY A 178 -2.58 4.77 -4.20
N ILE A 179 -1.51 5.19 -3.54
CA ILE A 179 -1.11 6.60 -3.49
C ILE A 179 -0.30 6.90 -4.76
N THR A 180 -0.84 7.80 -5.55
CA THR A 180 -0.21 8.31 -6.76
C THR A 180 0.35 9.71 -6.53
N ASP A 181 1.40 10.05 -7.25
CA ASP A 181 1.91 11.41 -7.27
C ASP A 181 0.90 12.36 -7.93
N VAL A 182 0.64 13.52 -7.30
CA VAL A 182 -0.45 14.43 -7.74
C VAL A 182 -0.15 15.15 -9.05
N ASP A 183 1.13 15.32 -9.41
CA ASP A 183 1.53 16.03 -10.63
C ASP A 183 1.62 15.08 -11.83
N THR A 184 2.04 13.85 -11.62
CA THR A 184 2.29 12.85 -12.67
C THR A 184 1.18 11.79 -12.77
N GLY A 185 0.41 11.56 -11.71
CA GLY A 185 -0.56 10.47 -11.63
C GLY A 185 0.06 9.07 -11.51
N ILE A 186 1.39 8.98 -11.40
CA ILE A 186 2.10 7.70 -11.32
C ILE A 186 1.98 7.12 -9.92
N LEU A 187 1.69 5.81 -9.81
CA LEU A 187 1.73 5.07 -8.56
C LEU A 187 3.13 5.18 -7.94
N MET A 188 3.22 5.62 -6.69
CA MET A 188 4.51 5.89 -6.05
C MET A 188 5.16 4.60 -5.55
N ASP A 189 6.39 4.32 -6.00
CA ASP A 189 7.27 3.30 -5.42
C ASP A 189 7.80 3.80 -4.08
N ILE A 190 7.38 3.17 -2.99
CA ILE A 190 7.75 3.58 -1.64
C ILE A 190 8.93 2.76 -1.08
N SER A 191 9.74 3.38 -0.25
CA SER A 191 10.74 2.69 0.57
C SER A 191 10.17 2.26 1.92
N HIS A 192 9.36 3.11 2.52
CA HIS A 192 8.65 2.92 3.78
C HIS A 192 7.67 4.06 4.00
N GLY A 193 6.77 3.88 4.94
CA GLY A 193 5.89 4.94 5.39
C GLY A 193 5.51 4.78 6.85
N MET A 194 4.79 5.76 7.36
CA MET A 194 4.31 5.80 8.73
C MET A 194 2.84 6.20 8.79
N VAL A 195 2.14 5.59 9.71
CA VAL A 195 0.76 5.94 10.03
C VAL A 195 0.75 6.75 11.32
N TYR A 196 0.04 7.87 11.32
CA TYR A 196 -0.10 8.77 12.45
C TYR A 196 -1.56 8.97 12.84
N GLN A 197 -1.79 9.35 14.08
CA GLN A 197 -3.08 9.90 14.47
C GLN A 197 -3.38 11.16 13.66
N SER A 198 -4.61 11.27 13.18
CA SER A 198 -5.10 12.48 12.53
C SER A 198 -6.08 13.22 13.46
N ASN A 199 -5.96 14.54 13.51
CA ASN A 199 -6.94 15.40 14.16
C ASN A 199 -7.84 15.98 13.07
N ILE A 200 -9.09 15.51 13.01
CA ILE A 200 -10.08 16.04 12.07
C ILE A 200 -10.57 17.38 12.63
N LEU A 201 -10.38 18.43 11.85
CA LEU A 201 -10.74 19.80 12.21
C LEU A 201 -12.13 20.18 11.71
N SER A 202 -12.46 19.78 10.49
CA SER A 202 -13.73 20.09 9.85
C SER A 202 -14.04 19.14 8.69
N ILE A 203 -15.29 19.17 8.26
CA ILE A 203 -15.78 18.51 7.05
C ILE A 203 -16.23 19.60 6.09
N VAL A 204 -15.66 19.61 4.89
CA VAL A 204 -16.15 20.41 3.77
C VAL A 204 -17.13 19.55 3.02
N LYS A 205 -18.41 19.99 2.96
CA LYS A 205 -19.45 19.24 2.26
C LYS A 205 -19.20 19.22 0.76
N GLY A 206 -19.51 18.10 0.13
CA GLY A 206 -19.46 17.95 -1.31
C GLY A 206 -20.57 18.76 -2.02
N SER A 207 -20.30 19.14 -3.25
CA SER A 207 -21.29 19.69 -4.20
C SER A 207 -21.03 19.14 -5.59
N GLN A 208 -21.99 19.27 -6.48
CA GLN A 208 -21.81 18.85 -7.86
C GLN A 208 -20.59 19.55 -8.49
N GLY A 209 -19.67 18.78 -9.05
CA GLY A 209 -18.43 19.28 -9.63
C GLY A 209 -17.29 19.49 -8.63
N THR A 210 -17.56 19.42 -7.32
CA THR A 210 -16.56 19.62 -6.25
C THR A 210 -16.81 18.62 -5.13
N PRO A 211 -16.08 17.49 -5.09
CA PRO A 211 -16.16 16.55 -3.98
C PRO A 211 -15.83 17.23 -2.66
N GLY A 212 -16.52 16.81 -1.60
CA GLY A 212 -16.18 17.26 -0.25
C GLY A 212 -14.90 16.62 0.27
N GLU A 213 -14.39 17.12 1.39
CA GLU A 213 -13.15 16.60 1.99
C GLU A 213 -13.20 16.60 3.51
N ILE A 214 -12.44 15.67 4.10
CA ILE A 214 -12.11 15.66 5.52
C ILE A 214 -10.86 16.52 5.69
N VAL A 215 -11.00 17.66 6.35
CA VAL A 215 -9.89 18.57 6.66
C VAL A 215 -9.35 18.24 8.04
N GLY A 216 -8.06 17.96 8.12
CA GLY A 216 -7.40 17.62 9.37
C GLY A 216 -5.92 18.01 9.38
N THR A 217 -5.31 17.79 10.53
CA THR A 217 -3.86 17.94 10.71
C THR A 217 -3.26 16.63 11.17
N ILE A 218 -2.02 16.41 10.77
CA ILE A 218 -1.21 15.26 11.18
C ILE A 218 -0.10 15.80 12.08
N ASP A 219 -0.05 15.31 13.33
CA ASP A 219 1.07 15.61 14.21
C ASP A 219 2.14 14.51 14.09
N TYR A 220 3.24 14.84 13.43
CA TYR A 220 4.35 13.92 13.12
C TYR A 220 5.25 13.60 14.32
N GLN A 221 4.86 13.96 15.54
CA GLN A 221 5.62 13.56 16.71
C GLN A 221 5.62 12.04 16.87
N LYS A 222 6.76 11.49 17.28
CA LYS A 222 6.95 10.03 17.43
C LYS A 222 5.88 9.36 18.29
N LYS A 223 5.38 10.04 19.31
CA LYS A 223 4.32 9.54 20.22
C LYS A 223 2.97 9.33 19.53
N ASN A 224 2.73 10.00 18.39
CA ASN A 224 1.48 9.92 17.63
C ASN A 224 1.59 8.97 16.44
N ARG A 225 2.75 8.34 16.25
CA ARG A 225 2.91 7.26 15.27
C ARG A 225 2.19 6.02 15.78
N ILE A 226 1.30 5.48 14.97
CA ILE A 226 0.44 4.35 15.32
C ILE A 226 0.68 3.11 14.44
N GLY A 227 1.61 3.20 13.50
CA GLY A 227 1.94 2.08 12.64
C GLY A 227 2.96 2.42 11.56
N THR A 228 3.26 1.44 10.72
CA THR A 228 4.18 1.55 9.57
C THR A 228 3.49 1.12 8.29
N ILE A 229 3.84 1.76 7.17
CA ILE A 229 3.40 1.38 5.82
C ILE A 229 4.57 0.66 5.15
N ASN A 230 4.32 -0.56 4.67
CA ASN A 230 5.32 -1.41 4.06
C ASN A 230 5.17 -1.48 2.54
N ASP A 231 3.94 -1.31 2.02
CA ASP A 231 3.65 -1.39 0.60
C ASP A 231 2.57 -0.41 0.14
N ASN A 232 2.67 -0.01 -1.13
CA ASN A 232 1.73 0.82 -1.88
C ASN A 232 1.44 0.17 -3.23
N SER A 233 0.28 -0.41 -3.37
CA SER A 233 -0.17 -1.08 -4.60
C SER A 233 -1.39 -0.38 -5.22
N SER A 234 -1.81 -0.81 -6.40
CA SER A 234 -3.04 -0.31 -7.02
C SER A 234 -4.32 -0.59 -6.22
N CYS A 235 -4.26 -1.54 -5.28
CA CYS A 235 -5.41 -1.96 -4.46
C CYS A 235 -5.44 -1.32 -3.07
N GLY A 236 -4.43 -0.54 -2.69
CA GLY A 236 -4.34 0.09 -1.39
C GLY A 236 -2.93 0.24 -0.85
N ILE A 237 -2.86 0.66 0.40
CA ILE A 237 -1.64 0.65 1.20
C ILE A 237 -1.74 -0.39 2.30
N PHE A 238 -0.62 -1.03 2.61
CA PHE A 238 -0.52 -2.14 3.55
C PHE A 238 0.62 -1.92 4.54
N GLY A 239 0.46 -2.48 5.72
CA GLY A 239 1.47 -2.33 6.76
C GLY A 239 1.01 -2.91 8.09
N THR A 240 1.60 -2.45 9.19
CA THR A 240 1.28 -2.91 10.53
C THR A 240 0.87 -1.75 11.43
N VAL A 241 -0.08 -2.00 12.32
CA VAL A 241 -0.53 -1.03 13.32
C VAL A 241 -0.16 -1.49 14.73
N ASP A 242 0.23 -0.53 15.58
CA ASP A 242 0.65 -0.81 16.95
C ASP A 242 -0.55 -1.27 17.81
N ARG A 243 -0.42 -2.41 18.49
CA ARG A 243 -1.46 -3.00 19.37
C ARG A 243 -1.92 -2.07 20.47
N ASP A 244 -1.01 -1.29 21.01
CA ASP A 244 -1.31 -0.35 22.10
C ASP A 244 -2.26 0.76 21.63
N TYR A 245 -2.33 1.00 20.32
CA TYR A 245 -3.22 1.99 19.74
C TYR A 245 -4.52 1.39 19.20
N LEU A 246 -4.42 0.32 18.40
CA LEU A 246 -5.56 -0.34 17.77
C LEU A 246 -5.34 -1.85 17.79
N ALA A 247 -5.88 -2.53 18.80
CA ALA A 247 -5.79 -3.97 18.91
C ALA A 247 -6.86 -4.68 18.09
N TYR A 248 -6.48 -5.78 17.42
CA TYR A 248 -7.44 -6.70 16.83
C TYR A 248 -8.34 -7.30 17.90
N ASP A 249 -9.64 -7.24 17.68
CA ASP A 249 -10.66 -7.78 18.56
C ASP A 249 -11.44 -8.88 17.80
N PRO A 250 -11.28 -10.15 18.17
CA PRO A 250 -11.95 -11.27 17.51
C PRO A 250 -13.49 -11.18 17.55
N GLU A 251 -14.05 -10.49 18.57
CA GLU A 251 -15.51 -10.34 18.70
C GLU A 251 -16.07 -9.34 17.68
N LYS A 252 -15.25 -8.45 17.15
CA LYS A 252 -15.59 -7.49 16.10
C LYS A 252 -15.21 -7.96 14.71
N ALA A 253 -14.48 -9.06 14.62
CA ALA A 253 -14.05 -9.61 13.34
C ALA A 253 -15.23 -10.16 12.54
N VAL A 254 -15.19 -9.92 11.24
CA VAL A 254 -16.16 -10.41 10.27
C VAL A 254 -15.46 -11.20 9.18
N PRO A 255 -16.13 -12.18 8.56
CA PRO A 255 -15.56 -12.85 7.41
C PRO A 255 -15.45 -11.89 6.21
N VAL A 256 -14.44 -12.12 5.37
CA VAL A 256 -14.33 -11.46 4.07
C VAL A 256 -15.25 -12.19 3.09
N ALA A 257 -15.99 -11.41 2.30
CA ALA A 257 -16.90 -11.97 1.29
C ALA A 257 -16.11 -12.38 0.04
N ASP A 258 -16.45 -13.53 -0.52
CA ASP A 258 -16.08 -13.87 -1.89
C ASP A 258 -16.77 -12.89 -2.87
N PRO A 259 -16.12 -12.39 -3.91
CA PRO A 259 -16.75 -11.54 -4.94
C PRO A 259 -18.01 -12.13 -5.55
N GLU A 260 -18.16 -13.47 -5.58
CA GLU A 260 -19.35 -14.16 -6.06
C GLU A 260 -20.55 -14.01 -5.13
N GLU A 261 -20.32 -13.76 -3.85
CA GLU A 261 -21.37 -13.55 -2.84
C GLU A 261 -21.88 -12.10 -2.80
N VAL A 262 -21.14 -11.16 -3.37
CA VAL A 262 -21.50 -9.74 -3.36
C VAL A 262 -22.64 -9.49 -4.34
N THR A 263 -23.70 -8.83 -3.88
CA THR A 263 -24.90 -8.54 -4.67
C THR A 263 -25.24 -7.06 -4.66
N GLU A 264 -25.97 -6.61 -5.69
CA GLU A 264 -26.61 -5.30 -5.66
C GLU A 264 -27.64 -5.21 -4.53
N GLY A 265 -27.78 -4.03 -3.92
CA GLY A 265 -28.71 -3.79 -2.83
C GLY A 265 -28.06 -3.23 -1.57
N PRO A 266 -28.71 -3.36 -0.39
CA PRO A 266 -28.33 -2.70 0.83
C PRO A 266 -26.96 -3.16 1.37
N VAL A 267 -26.16 -2.17 1.83
CA VAL A 267 -24.88 -2.36 2.52
C VAL A 267 -24.74 -1.33 3.63
N GLN A 268 -23.74 -1.49 4.47
CA GLN A 268 -23.33 -0.49 5.45
C GLN A 268 -21.90 -0.05 5.19
N ILE A 269 -21.64 1.26 5.28
CA ILE A 269 -20.29 1.82 5.28
C ILE A 269 -19.91 2.11 6.72
N VAL A 270 -18.72 1.64 7.14
CA VAL A 270 -18.16 1.94 8.46
C VAL A 270 -17.27 3.17 8.34
N CYS A 271 -17.56 4.20 9.11
CA CYS A 271 -16.83 5.46 9.03
C CYS A 271 -16.78 6.14 10.39
N THR A 272 -15.61 6.67 10.75
CA THR A 272 -15.40 7.45 11.98
C THR A 272 -15.53 8.93 11.66
N MET A 273 -16.51 9.58 12.31
CA MET A 273 -16.71 11.03 12.22
C MET A 273 -16.82 11.62 13.61
N ASN A 274 -16.16 12.75 13.85
CA ASN A 274 -16.12 13.41 15.15
C ASN A 274 -15.67 12.49 16.31
N GLY A 275 -14.77 11.54 16.03
CA GLY A 275 -14.26 10.58 17.01
C GLY A 275 -15.17 9.37 17.26
N GLU A 276 -16.34 9.28 16.62
CA GLU A 276 -17.26 8.16 16.75
C GLU A 276 -17.31 7.34 15.47
N THR A 277 -17.10 6.02 15.61
CA THR A 277 -17.24 5.08 14.51
C THR A 277 -18.67 4.58 14.41
N ASN A 278 -19.30 4.83 13.27
CA ASN A 278 -20.69 4.48 13.01
C ASN A 278 -20.82 3.68 11.71
N ARG A 279 -21.96 2.99 11.57
CA ARG A 279 -22.37 2.30 10.35
C ARG A 279 -23.47 3.13 9.68
N TYR A 280 -23.22 3.50 8.44
CA TYR A 280 -24.13 4.31 7.63
C TYR A 280 -24.71 3.48 6.50
N SER A 281 -25.99 3.67 6.20
CA SER A 281 -26.68 2.95 5.13
C SER A 281 -26.23 3.42 3.75
N ALA A 282 -25.99 2.47 2.87
CA ALA A 282 -25.68 2.68 1.46
C ALA A 282 -26.23 1.53 0.62
N GLU A 283 -26.14 1.65 -0.70
CA GLU A 283 -26.51 0.58 -1.62
C GLU A 283 -25.45 0.36 -2.68
N ILE A 284 -25.18 -0.89 -3.01
CA ILE A 284 -24.46 -1.27 -4.22
C ILE A 284 -25.44 -1.17 -5.39
N ARG A 285 -25.15 -0.29 -6.34
CA ARG A 285 -25.99 -0.03 -7.52
C ARG A 285 -25.56 -0.77 -8.77
N LYS A 286 -24.30 -1.17 -8.82
CA LYS A 286 -23.73 -1.89 -9.95
C LYS A 286 -22.49 -2.65 -9.50
N ILE A 287 -22.29 -3.84 -10.08
CA ILE A 287 -21.11 -4.68 -9.84
C ILE A 287 -20.40 -4.92 -11.17
N ASP A 288 -19.07 -4.81 -11.16
CA ASP A 288 -18.16 -5.18 -12.25
C ASP A 288 -17.00 -6.01 -11.69
N LYS A 289 -17.20 -7.33 -11.62
CA LYS A 289 -16.25 -8.26 -11.00
C LYS A 289 -14.90 -8.31 -11.70
N ASN A 290 -14.87 -8.01 -13.00
CA ASN A 290 -13.67 -8.14 -13.84
C ASN A 290 -13.02 -6.78 -14.14
N ASN A 291 -13.36 -5.74 -13.40
CA ASN A 291 -12.80 -4.41 -13.60
C ASN A 291 -11.29 -4.39 -13.30
N LYS A 292 -10.49 -4.07 -14.31
CA LYS A 292 -9.02 -4.06 -14.22
C LYS A 292 -8.46 -2.91 -13.37
N ASP A 293 -9.23 -1.84 -13.20
CA ASP A 293 -8.86 -0.68 -12.39
C ASP A 293 -9.36 -0.84 -10.94
N HIS A 294 -9.79 -2.05 -10.56
CA HIS A 294 -10.32 -2.38 -9.23
C HIS A 294 -11.53 -1.52 -8.79
N LYS A 295 -12.28 -0.94 -9.75
CA LYS A 295 -13.56 -0.25 -9.52
C LYS A 295 -14.70 -1.28 -9.61
N ASN A 296 -14.73 -2.18 -8.62
CA ASN A 296 -15.53 -3.41 -8.69
C ASN A 296 -17.01 -3.20 -8.46
N PHE A 297 -17.40 -2.15 -7.76
CA PHE A 297 -18.80 -1.82 -7.59
C PHE A 297 -19.01 -0.31 -7.46
N VAL A 298 -20.23 0.11 -7.77
CA VAL A 298 -20.72 1.49 -7.56
C VAL A 298 -21.56 1.51 -6.30
N LEU A 299 -21.19 2.38 -5.36
CA LEU A 299 -21.92 2.66 -4.13
C LEU A 299 -22.75 3.94 -4.26
N GLN A 300 -23.90 3.95 -3.60
CA GLN A 300 -24.70 5.15 -3.36
C GLN A 300 -24.99 5.26 -1.87
N ILE A 301 -24.66 6.41 -1.27
CA ILE A 301 -25.04 6.74 0.10
C ILE A 301 -26.54 6.96 0.14
N THR A 302 -27.21 6.31 1.12
CA THR A 302 -28.67 6.44 1.37
C THR A 302 -28.95 6.91 2.78
N ASP A 303 -27.94 6.97 3.64
CA ASP A 303 -28.06 7.40 5.02
C ASP A 303 -28.28 8.91 5.13
N GLU A 304 -29.42 9.33 5.67
CA GLU A 304 -29.80 10.73 5.80
C GLU A 304 -28.85 11.53 6.70
N GLN A 305 -28.38 10.93 7.80
CA GLN A 305 -27.47 11.60 8.74
C GLN A 305 -26.10 11.82 8.13
N LEU A 306 -25.59 10.86 7.37
CA LEU A 306 -24.34 11.02 6.64
C LEU A 306 -24.48 12.07 5.55
N LEU A 307 -25.55 12.00 4.76
CA LEU A 307 -25.83 12.99 3.71
C LEU A 307 -25.98 14.41 4.27
N GLU A 308 -26.67 14.57 5.39
CA GLU A 308 -26.77 15.88 6.05
C GLU A 308 -25.40 16.45 6.44
N LYS A 309 -24.48 15.61 6.94
CA LYS A 309 -23.15 16.03 7.38
C LYS A 309 -22.17 16.27 6.24
N THR A 310 -22.24 15.49 5.17
CA THR A 310 -21.18 15.40 4.13
C THR A 310 -21.65 15.75 2.73
N ASN A 311 -22.95 15.65 2.46
CA ASN A 311 -23.57 15.70 1.15
C ASN A 311 -23.02 14.63 0.17
N GLY A 312 -22.48 13.52 0.70
CA GLY A 312 -21.99 12.38 -0.06
C GLY A 312 -20.65 11.82 0.46
N ILE A 313 -19.92 11.14 -0.40
CA ILE A 313 -18.60 10.60 -0.12
C ILE A 313 -17.57 11.73 -0.14
N LEU A 314 -16.73 11.80 0.89
CA LEU A 314 -15.68 12.81 1.03
C LEU A 314 -14.31 12.26 0.60
N GLN A 315 -13.44 13.13 0.13
CA GLN A 315 -12.01 12.83 0.12
C GLN A 315 -11.54 12.59 1.55
N GLY A 316 -10.78 11.52 1.77
CA GLY A 316 -10.43 10.99 3.09
C GLY A 316 -11.30 9.81 3.55
N MET A 317 -12.49 9.58 2.97
CA MET A 317 -13.28 8.36 3.21
C MET A 317 -12.81 7.16 2.38
N SER A 318 -11.85 7.33 1.48
CA SER A 318 -11.21 6.21 0.77
C SER A 318 -10.64 5.21 1.77
N GLY A 319 -11.02 3.94 1.66
CA GLY A 319 -10.74 2.89 2.64
C GLY A 319 -11.87 2.61 3.62
N SER A 320 -12.95 3.40 3.67
CA SER A 320 -14.10 3.09 4.55
C SER A 320 -14.65 1.69 4.24
N PRO A 321 -14.70 0.76 5.23
CA PRO A 321 -15.18 -0.61 5.03
C PRO A 321 -16.63 -0.64 4.56
N VAL A 322 -16.93 -1.56 3.64
CA VAL A 322 -18.29 -1.84 3.17
C VAL A 322 -18.70 -3.22 3.63
N ILE A 323 -19.82 -3.31 4.36
CA ILE A 323 -20.34 -4.53 4.96
C ILE A 323 -21.67 -4.90 4.31
N GLN A 324 -21.80 -6.15 3.85
CA GLN A 324 -23.04 -6.74 3.36
C GLN A 324 -23.27 -8.07 4.06
N ASN A 325 -24.45 -8.29 4.61
CA ASN A 325 -24.84 -9.55 5.27
C ASN A 325 -23.84 -10.02 6.35
N GLY A 326 -23.23 -9.08 7.09
CA GLY A 326 -22.25 -9.38 8.14
C GLY A 326 -20.85 -9.73 7.65
N LYS A 327 -20.57 -9.60 6.34
CA LYS A 327 -19.24 -9.85 5.74
C LYS A 327 -18.62 -8.55 5.23
N LEU A 328 -17.30 -8.43 5.28
CA LEU A 328 -16.56 -7.36 4.62
C LEU A 328 -16.52 -7.64 3.11
N VAL A 329 -17.23 -6.82 2.33
CA VAL A 329 -17.26 -6.97 0.87
C VAL A 329 -16.18 -6.13 0.18
N GLY A 330 -15.70 -5.07 0.84
CA GLY A 330 -14.69 -4.20 0.27
C GLY A 330 -14.55 -2.86 0.97
N ALA A 331 -14.07 -1.88 0.22
CA ALA A 331 -13.85 -0.52 0.70
C ALA A 331 -14.34 0.51 -0.31
N VAL A 332 -14.74 1.68 0.18
CA VAL A 332 -14.96 2.89 -0.64
C VAL A 332 -13.62 3.33 -1.22
N THR A 333 -13.58 3.72 -2.48
CA THR A 333 -12.35 4.20 -3.13
C THR A 333 -12.47 5.64 -3.62
N HIS A 334 -13.17 5.88 -4.71
CA HIS A 334 -13.24 7.19 -5.37
C HIS A 334 -14.67 7.71 -5.41
N VAL A 335 -14.85 8.99 -5.08
CA VAL A 335 -16.13 9.70 -5.20
C VAL A 335 -16.38 10.10 -6.67
N PHE A 336 -17.65 10.15 -7.09
CA PHE A 336 -18.04 10.71 -8.37
C PHE A 336 -18.07 12.23 -8.27
N VAL A 337 -17.27 12.91 -9.07
CA VAL A 337 -17.15 14.38 -9.04
C VAL A 337 -18.49 15.07 -9.27
N ASN A 338 -19.28 14.60 -10.23
CA ASN A 338 -20.57 15.21 -10.61
C ASN A 338 -21.75 14.72 -9.75
N GLU A 339 -21.58 13.65 -8.98
CA GLU A 339 -22.63 13.06 -8.14
C GLU A 339 -22.01 12.53 -6.84
N PRO A 340 -21.66 13.41 -5.87
CA PRO A 340 -20.90 13.02 -4.68
C PRO A 340 -21.59 11.97 -3.78
N THR A 341 -22.89 11.78 -3.92
CA THR A 341 -23.62 10.70 -3.23
C THR A 341 -23.23 9.31 -3.72
N LYS A 342 -22.52 9.21 -4.85
CA LYS A 342 -22.02 7.97 -5.44
C LYS A 342 -20.50 7.91 -5.46
N GLY A 343 -19.98 6.70 -5.51
CA GLY A 343 -18.55 6.42 -5.66
C GLY A 343 -18.29 4.98 -6.05
N TYR A 344 -17.03 4.69 -6.29
CA TYR A 344 -16.55 3.34 -6.54
C TYR A 344 -16.15 2.66 -5.23
N GLY A 345 -16.16 1.33 -5.26
CA GLY A 345 -15.54 0.49 -4.24
C GLY A 345 -14.74 -0.65 -4.88
N ILE A 346 -13.78 -1.14 -4.11
CA ILE A 346 -12.94 -2.30 -4.42
C ILE A 346 -13.40 -3.50 -3.59
N PHE A 347 -13.29 -4.72 -4.11
CA PHE A 347 -13.48 -5.92 -3.31
C PHE A 347 -12.37 -6.12 -2.28
N ALA A 348 -12.72 -6.59 -1.09
CA ALA A 348 -11.78 -6.87 -0.03
C ALA A 348 -10.77 -7.96 -0.43
N GLU A 349 -11.18 -8.94 -1.21
CA GLU A 349 -10.31 -9.97 -1.76
C GLU A 349 -9.19 -9.39 -2.62
N ASN A 350 -9.47 -8.35 -3.45
CA ASN A 350 -8.44 -7.69 -4.24
C ASN A 350 -7.40 -6.98 -3.36
N MET A 351 -7.83 -6.43 -2.22
CA MET A 351 -6.91 -5.83 -1.25
C MET A 351 -6.04 -6.92 -0.59
N GLN A 352 -6.64 -8.06 -0.18
CA GLN A 352 -5.90 -9.17 0.43
C GLN A 352 -4.88 -9.80 -0.53
N ASN A 353 -5.24 -9.98 -1.80
CA ASN A 353 -4.33 -10.55 -2.80
C ASN A 353 -3.18 -9.61 -3.18
N ALA A 354 -3.31 -8.31 -2.95
CA ALA A 354 -2.26 -7.33 -3.18
C ALA A 354 -1.27 -7.19 -2.00
N GLU A 355 -1.63 -7.72 -0.83
CA GLU A 355 -0.78 -7.76 0.38
C GLU A 355 0.29 -8.86 0.29
N GLU A 356 0.15 -9.84 -0.64
CA GLU A 356 1.10 -10.93 -0.89
C GLU A 356 2.32 -10.46 -1.70
#